data_064a5d4ae171209ffc20e4efe3c34eb7
#
_entry.id   064a5d4ae171209ffc20e4efe3c34eb7
#
_cell.length_a   1.000
_cell.length_b   1.000
_cell.length_c   1.000
_cell.angle_alpha   90.00
_cell.angle_beta   90.00
_cell.angle_gamma   90.00
#
_symmetry.space_group_name_H-M   'P 1'
#
loop_
_entity.id
_entity.type
_entity.pdbx_description
1 polymer ?
#
loop_
_entity_poly.entity_id
_entity_poly.type
_entity_poly.pdbx_seq_one_letter_code
_entity_poly.pdbx_strand_id
1 'polypeptide(L)'
;MPISFPVDIQTLYVTGGKDKTIFYPQVTRMQNQTLENFINQSIVQETQALINQQVAEMPTTVAEMLGSFEIKNNQLNVLSLSLTNYTYHDKAAHGMTYIRSLTFDLVDGTHCSLEDLFKPGSNYIERLSDIIKAQIREREIQLINEFTAIHPNQDFYIADKALVIYFQLYDITPYVFGF
;
A
#
# COMPACT_ATOMS: atom_id res chain seq x y z
N MET A 1 31.67 5.77 1.00
CA MET A 1 30.78 6.58 1.84
C MET A 1 29.65 5.69 2.32
N PRO A 2 29.20 5.79 3.57
CA PRO A 2 28.02 5.08 3.99
C PRO A 2 26.80 5.53 3.17
N ILE A 3 25.92 4.60 2.84
CA ILE A 3 24.64 4.92 2.18
C ILE A 3 23.82 5.71 3.19
N SER A 4 23.41 6.93 2.82
CA SER A 4 22.49 7.74 3.62
C SER A 4 21.12 7.70 2.97
N PHE A 5 20.10 7.27 3.70
CA PHE A 5 18.72 7.33 3.26
C PHE A 5 18.13 8.72 3.55
N PRO A 6 17.17 9.19 2.72
CA PRO A 6 16.47 10.45 2.95
C PRO A 6 15.79 10.55 4.32
N VAL A 7 15.23 9.46 4.82
CA VAL A 7 14.59 9.41 6.13
C VAL A 7 15.02 8.17 6.92
N ASP A 8 15.08 8.32 8.24
CA ASP A 8 15.26 7.20 9.16
C ASP A 8 13.89 6.59 9.51
N ILE A 9 13.83 5.27 9.58
CA ILE A 9 12.60 4.53 9.89
C ILE A 9 12.80 3.72 11.15
N GLN A 10 11.86 3.82 12.07
CA GLN A 10 11.73 2.89 13.19
C GLN A 10 10.40 2.13 13.13
N THR A 11 10.36 0.95 13.72
CA THR A 11 9.15 0.14 13.80
C THR A 11 8.42 0.42 15.10
N LEU A 12 7.15 0.75 14.99
CA LEU A 12 6.20 0.78 16.11
C LEU A 12 5.19 -0.34 15.97
N TYR A 13 4.44 -0.59 17.03
CA TYR A 13 3.34 -1.56 16.98
C TYR A 13 2.19 -1.15 17.89
N VAL A 14 1.00 -1.64 17.54
CA VAL A 14 -0.19 -1.64 18.37
C VAL A 14 -0.67 -3.07 18.56
N THR A 15 -1.15 -3.40 19.74
CA THR A 15 -1.68 -4.74 20.04
C THR A 15 -3.09 -4.65 20.60
N GLY A 16 -3.99 -5.51 20.12
CA GLY A 16 -5.35 -5.71 20.61
C GLY A 16 -5.52 -6.98 21.45
N GLY A 17 -4.42 -7.51 22.00
CA GLY A 17 -4.38 -8.76 22.76
C GLY A 17 -3.60 -9.85 22.05
N LYS A 18 -3.74 -11.10 22.53
CA LYS A 18 -3.11 -12.26 21.91
C LYS A 18 -3.53 -12.39 20.46
N ASP A 19 -2.59 -12.69 19.58
CA ASP A 19 -2.80 -12.91 18.14
C ASP A 19 -3.31 -11.68 17.36
N LYS A 20 -3.16 -10.46 17.94
CA LYS A 20 -3.54 -9.19 17.32
C LYS A 20 -2.44 -8.18 17.49
N THR A 21 -1.51 -8.15 16.54
CA THR A 21 -0.37 -7.23 16.55
C THR A 21 -0.18 -6.61 15.17
N ILE A 22 -0.13 -5.30 15.13
CA ILE A 22 0.07 -4.54 13.90
C ILE A 22 1.35 -3.72 14.04
N PHE A 23 2.35 -4.04 13.23
CA PHE A 23 3.56 -3.27 13.09
C PHE A 23 3.39 -2.21 11.99
N TYR A 24 3.84 -1.00 12.27
CA TYR A 24 3.81 0.11 11.31
C TYR A 24 5.08 0.96 11.44
N PRO A 25 5.49 1.68 10.36
CA PRO A 25 6.69 2.50 10.40
C PRO A 25 6.43 3.86 11.04
N GLN A 26 7.45 4.42 11.65
CA GLN A 26 7.55 5.82 12.01
C GLN A 26 8.80 6.43 11.38
N VAL A 27 8.62 7.53 10.66
CA VAL A 27 9.72 8.36 10.16
C VAL A 27 10.27 9.19 11.31
N THR A 28 11.61 9.30 11.38
CA THR A 28 12.29 10.03 12.44
C THR A 28 13.48 10.82 11.89
N ARG A 29 13.92 11.81 12.67
CA ARG A 29 15.14 12.60 12.42
C ARG A 29 15.12 13.43 11.14
N MET A 30 13.95 13.80 10.64
CA MET A 30 13.86 14.76 9.55
C MET A 30 14.18 16.19 10.06
N GLN A 31 14.88 16.97 9.24
CA GLN A 31 15.10 18.39 9.54
C GLN A 31 13.78 19.19 9.50
N ASN A 32 12.88 18.80 8.59
CA ASN A 32 11.54 19.39 8.49
C ASN A 32 10.56 18.61 9.39
N GLN A 33 10.39 19.11 10.62
CA GLN A 33 9.51 18.50 11.62
C GLN A 33 8.03 18.51 11.19
N THR A 34 7.60 19.49 10.42
CA THR A 34 6.22 19.55 9.92
C THR A 34 5.96 18.43 8.94
N LEU A 35 6.89 18.17 8.04
CA LEU A 35 6.80 17.06 7.08
C LEU A 35 6.89 15.70 7.79
N GLU A 36 7.80 15.56 8.76
CA GLU A 36 7.88 14.33 9.59
C GLU A 36 6.54 14.02 10.26
N ASN A 37 5.93 15.02 10.88
CA ASN A 37 4.62 14.88 11.54
C ASN A 37 3.51 14.53 10.53
N PHE A 38 3.50 15.17 9.36
CA PHE A 38 2.53 14.90 8.30
C PHE A 38 2.63 13.44 7.81
N ILE A 39 3.83 12.96 7.50
CA ILE A 39 4.06 11.58 7.07
C ILE A 39 3.61 10.60 8.15
N ASN A 40 4.00 10.83 9.40
CA ASN A 40 3.65 9.95 10.52
C ASN A 40 2.13 9.92 10.78
N GLN A 41 1.45 11.07 10.68
CA GLN A 41 0.00 11.11 10.79
C GLN A 41 -0.68 10.33 9.65
N SER A 42 -0.22 10.45 8.41
CA SER A 42 -0.74 9.71 7.27
C SER A 42 -0.58 8.20 7.47
N ILE A 43 0.59 7.75 7.93
CA ILE A 43 0.85 6.33 8.23
C ILE A 43 -0.11 5.80 9.31
N VAL A 44 -0.29 6.54 10.41
CA VAL A 44 -1.20 6.15 11.49
C VAL A 44 -2.65 6.12 11.01
N GLN A 45 -3.08 7.10 10.22
CA GLN A 45 -4.43 7.15 9.66
C GLN A 45 -4.71 5.95 8.75
N GLU A 46 -3.79 5.61 7.83
CA GLU A 46 -3.97 4.46 6.94
C GLU A 46 -3.88 3.12 7.69
N THR A 47 -3.01 3.02 8.70
CA THR A 47 -2.97 1.84 9.57
C THR A 47 -4.31 1.64 10.30
N GLN A 48 -4.88 2.72 10.84
CA GLN A 48 -6.19 2.66 11.51
C GLN A 48 -7.33 2.36 10.52
N ALA A 49 -7.26 2.92 9.30
CA ALA A 49 -8.22 2.64 8.25
C ALA A 49 -8.25 1.15 7.86
N LEU A 50 -7.07 0.53 7.71
CA LEU A 50 -6.95 -0.91 7.48
C LEU A 50 -7.54 -1.75 8.62
N ILE A 51 -7.25 -1.39 9.87
CA ILE A 51 -7.83 -2.07 11.04
C ILE A 51 -9.36 -1.98 11.01
N ASN A 52 -9.90 -0.78 10.78
CA ASN A 52 -11.34 -0.55 10.74
C ASN A 52 -12.01 -1.30 9.59
N GLN A 53 -11.39 -1.31 8.40
CA GLN A 53 -11.87 -2.07 7.25
C GLN A 53 -11.96 -3.56 7.57
N GLN A 54 -10.91 -4.14 8.13
CA GLN A 54 -10.84 -5.55 8.49
C GLN A 54 -11.85 -5.93 9.58
N VAL A 55 -12.03 -5.08 10.58
CA VAL A 55 -13.03 -5.31 11.64
C VAL A 55 -14.45 -5.29 11.07
N ALA A 56 -14.71 -4.44 10.07
CA ALA A 56 -16.03 -4.28 9.45
C ALA A 56 -16.33 -5.33 8.37
N GLU A 57 -15.33 -6.11 7.93
CA GLU A 57 -15.45 -7.09 6.84
C GLU A 57 -16.52 -8.16 7.11
N MET A 58 -16.61 -8.60 8.36
CA MET A 58 -17.59 -9.60 8.79
C MET A 58 -18.21 -9.23 10.14
N PRO A 59 -19.48 -9.60 10.39
CA PRO A 59 -20.14 -9.32 11.66
C PRO A 59 -19.71 -10.26 12.81
N THR A 60 -18.63 -11.01 12.64
CA THR A 60 -18.09 -11.95 13.61
C THR A 60 -16.87 -11.37 14.33
N THR A 61 -16.45 -12.02 15.41
CA THR A 61 -15.28 -11.60 16.17
C THR A 61 -13.99 -11.81 15.37
N VAL A 62 -13.12 -10.82 15.40
CA VAL A 62 -11.75 -10.97 14.89
C VAL A 62 -10.98 -11.91 15.83
N ALA A 63 -10.57 -13.07 15.33
CA ALA A 63 -9.75 -14.03 16.08
C ALA A 63 -8.26 -13.70 15.98
N GLU A 64 -7.78 -13.34 14.78
CA GLU A 64 -6.39 -13.00 14.51
C GLU A 64 -6.32 -11.73 13.65
N MET A 65 -5.34 -10.86 13.95
CA MET A 65 -5.05 -9.69 13.12
C MET A 65 -3.54 -9.42 13.14
N LEU A 66 -2.91 -9.50 11.99
CA LEU A 66 -1.46 -9.31 11.82
C LEU A 66 -1.20 -8.21 10.82
N GLY A 67 -0.62 -7.11 11.28
CA GLY A 67 -0.19 -6.00 10.43
C GLY A 67 1.33 -5.98 10.26
N SER A 68 1.77 -5.66 9.05
CA SER A 68 3.17 -5.45 8.71
C SER A 68 3.32 -4.31 7.72
N PHE A 69 4.56 -3.90 7.48
CA PHE A 69 4.86 -2.90 6.47
C PHE A 69 6.14 -3.24 5.72
N GLU A 70 6.29 -2.64 4.54
CA GLU A 70 7.52 -2.70 3.76
C GLU A 70 7.88 -1.31 3.24
N ILE A 71 9.16 -0.95 3.31
CA ILE A 71 9.68 0.24 2.65
C ILE A 71 10.01 -0.15 1.21
N LYS A 72 9.26 0.39 0.26
CA LYS A 72 9.40 0.09 -1.17
C LYS A 72 10.45 0.98 -1.83
N ASN A 73 10.54 2.25 -1.38
CA ASN A 73 11.57 3.20 -1.78
C ASN A 73 11.87 4.17 -0.65
N ASN A 74 13.13 4.46 -0.43
CA ASN A 74 13.63 5.53 0.45
C ASN A 74 14.89 6.12 -0.18
N GLN A 75 14.75 6.66 -1.38
CA GLN A 75 15.82 7.21 -2.19
C GLN A 75 15.32 8.36 -3.06
N LEU A 76 16.23 9.20 -3.53
CA LEU A 76 15.95 10.28 -4.49
C LEU A 76 14.79 11.20 -4.06
N ASN A 77 14.72 11.50 -2.77
CA ASN A 77 13.66 12.31 -2.15
C ASN A 77 12.24 11.75 -2.31
N VAL A 78 12.10 10.46 -2.52
CA VAL A 78 10.82 9.76 -2.55
C VAL A 78 10.80 8.69 -1.47
N LEU A 79 9.83 8.78 -0.57
CA LEU A 79 9.49 7.72 0.37
C LEU A 79 8.24 7.01 -0.15
N SER A 80 8.35 5.72 -0.43
CA SER A 80 7.20 4.86 -0.76
C SER A 80 7.19 3.63 0.12
N LEU A 81 6.04 3.30 0.67
CA LEU A 81 5.86 2.18 1.60
C LEU A 81 4.50 1.51 1.39
N SER A 82 4.40 0.27 1.81
CA SER A 82 3.12 -0.45 1.89
C SER A 82 2.85 -0.87 3.34
N LEU A 83 1.57 -0.83 3.71
CA LEU A 83 1.01 -1.35 4.94
C LEU A 83 0.14 -2.55 4.57
N THR A 84 0.34 -3.67 5.24
CA THR A 84 -0.41 -4.91 5.01
C THR A 84 -1.12 -5.29 6.29
N ASN A 85 -2.38 -5.70 6.19
CA ASN A 85 -3.13 -6.23 7.33
C ASN A 85 -3.85 -7.51 6.93
N TYR A 86 -3.48 -8.60 7.58
CA TYR A 86 -4.18 -9.88 7.52
C TYR A 86 -5.12 -10.01 8.71
N THR A 87 -6.34 -10.49 8.48
CA THR A 87 -7.31 -10.74 9.54
C THR A 87 -8.05 -12.04 9.31
N TYR A 88 -8.21 -12.81 10.37
CA TYR A 88 -9.07 -13.99 10.40
C TYR A 88 -10.22 -13.76 11.39
N HIS A 89 -11.43 -13.90 10.89
CA HIS A 89 -12.65 -13.83 11.69
C HIS A 89 -13.10 -15.21 12.16
N ASP A 90 -13.69 -15.30 13.34
CA ASP A 90 -14.24 -16.55 13.88
C ASP A 90 -15.21 -17.19 12.87
N LYS A 91 -14.97 -18.46 12.57
CA LYS A 91 -15.77 -19.28 11.64
C LYS A 91 -15.68 -18.85 10.17
N ALA A 92 -14.77 -17.96 9.79
CA ALA A 92 -14.50 -17.68 8.39
C ALA A 92 -13.85 -18.90 7.72
N ALA A 93 -14.07 -19.06 6.42
CA ALA A 93 -13.44 -20.14 5.64
C ALA A 93 -11.93 -19.93 5.51
N HIS A 94 -11.49 -18.67 5.45
CA HIS A 94 -10.09 -18.24 5.39
C HIS A 94 -9.97 -16.80 5.89
N GLY A 95 -8.74 -16.35 6.13
CA GLY A 95 -8.45 -14.94 6.42
C GLY A 95 -8.43 -14.08 5.16
N MET A 96 -8.45 -12.76 5.35
CA MET A 96 -8.36 -11.76 4.29
C MET A 96 -7.17 -10.84 4.54
N THR A 97 -6.50 -10.46 3.47
CA THR A 97 -5.40 -9.50 3.51
C THR A 97 -5.75 -8.29 2.67
N TYR A 98 -5.53 -7.10 3.21
CA TYR A 98 -5.56 -5.83 2.47
C TYR A 98 -4.21 -5.15 2.51
N ILE A 99 -3.88 -4.45 1.43
CA ILE A 99 -2.67 -3.61 1.31
C ILE A 99 -3.09 -2.17 1.07
N ARG A 100 -2.39 -1.25 1.71
CA ARG A 100 -2.42 0.18 1.40
C ARG A 100 -0.99 0.66 1.17
N SER A 101 -0.82 1.56 0.25
CA SER A 101 0.48 2.16 -0.03
C SER A 101 0.43 3.68 0.11
N LEU A 102 1.54 4.23 0.56
CA LEU A 102 1.75 5.66 0.71
C LEU A 102 3.02 6.04 -0.03
N THR A 103 2.94 7.07 -0.85
CA THR A 103 4.10 7.63 -1.55
C THR A 103 4.18 9.12 -1.28
N PHE A 104 5.34 9.59 -0.83
CA PHE A 104 5.57 11.00 -0.48
C PHE A 104 6.71 11.57 -1.33
N ASP A 105 6.49 12.76 -1.88
CA ASP A 105 7.55 13.63 -2.36
C ASP A 105 8.12 14.40 -1.17
N LEU A 106 9.41 14.18 -0.87
CA LEU A 106 10.07 14.78 0.29
C LEU A 106 10.59 16.20 0.01
N VAL A 107 10.59 16.63 -1.27
CA VAL A 107 10.96 18.01 -1.66
C VAL A 107 9.75 18.90 -1.51
N ASP A 108 8.64 18.54 -2.14
CA ASP A 108 7.42 19.32 -2.12
C ASP A 108 6.60 19.10 -0.83
N GLY A 109 6.93 18.05 -0.08
CA GLY A 109 6.27 17.72 1.19
C GLY A 109 4.84 17.24 1.01
N THR A 110 4.54 16.52 -0.07
CA THR A 110 3.18 16.10 -0.43
C THR A 110 3.03 14.58 -0.43
N HIS A 111 1.81 14.11 -0.17
CA HIS A 111 1.40 12.73 -0.44
C HIS A 111 0.95 12.65 -1.90
N CYS A 112 1.58 11.76 -2.67
CA CYS A 112 1.32 11.63 -4.10
C CYS A 112 0.18 10.63 -4.37
N SER A 113 -0.79 11.06 -5.15
CA SER A 113 -1.72 10.18 -5.86
C SER A 113 -1.05 9.63 -7.12
N LEU A 114 -1.69 8.65 -7.76
CA LEU A 114 -1.19 8.11 -9.04
C LEU A 114 -1.11 9.20 -10.12
N GLU A 115 -2.08 10.10 -10.16
CA GLU A 115 -2.12 11.21 -11.13
C GLU A 115 -0.91 12.15 -11.00
N ASP A 116 -0.47 12.42 -9.78
CA ASP A 116 0.65 13.33 -9.49
C ASP A 116 1.99 12.87 -10.08
N LEU A 117 2.11 11.59 -10.44
CA LEU A 117 3.29 11.04 -11.11
C LEU A 117 3.35 11.37 -12.60
N PHE A 118 2.32 11.97 -13.16
CA PHE A 118 2.21 12.22 -14.60
C PHE A 118 2.00 13.70 -14.89
N LYS A 119 2.36 14.10 -16.10
CA LYS A 119 2.12 15.48 -16.55
C LYS A 119 0.60 15.75 -16.61
N PRO A 120 0.14 16.92 -16.18
CA PRO A 120 -1.27 17.29 -16.29
C PRO A 120 -1.80 17.10 -17.72
N GLY A 121 -2.98 16.50 -17.83
CA GLY A 121 -3.61 16.20 -19.12
C GLY A 121 -3.01 15.03 -19.91
N SER A 122 -2.05 14.30 -19.33
CA SER A 122 -1.55 13.06 -19.95
C SER A 122 -2.60 11.95 -19.90
N ASN A 123 -2.57 11.07 -20.90
CA ASN A 123 -3.47 9.90 -20.98
C ASN A 123 -2.88 8.70 -20.22
N TYR A 124 -2.51 8.89 -18.95
CA TYR A 124 -1.82 7.85 -18.17
C TYR A 124 -2.70 6.62 -17.89
N ILE A 125 -4.01 6.83 -17.68
CA ILE A 125 -4.95 5.73 -17.39
C ILE A 125 -4.97 4.74 -18.56
N GLU A 126 -5.17 5.21 -19.79
CA GLU A 126 -5.21 4.35 -20.98
C GLU A 126 -3.86 3.65 -21.17
N ARG A 127 -2.76 4.41 -21.10
CA ARG A 127 -1.42 3.85 -21.30
C ARG A 127 -1.06 2.78 -20.29
N LEU A 128 -1.32 3.01 -19.00
CA LEU A 128 -1.08 2.01 -17.95
C LEU A 128 -2.01 0.80 -18.13
N SER A 129 -3.28 1.03 -18.46
CA SER A 129 -4.23 -0.05 -18.70
C SER A 129 -3.81 -0.94 -19.87
N ASP A 130 -3.30 -0.37 -20.95
CA ASP A 130 -2.82 -1.14 -22.10
C ASP A 130 -1.57 -1.97 -21.77
N ILE A 131 -0.66 -1.40 -20.96
CA ILE A 131 0.52 -2.14 -20.46
C ILE A 131 0.07 -3.32 -19.58
N ILE A 132 -0.89 -3.11 -18.67
CA ILE A 132 -1.42 -4.16 -17.80
C ILE A 132 -2.12 -5.24 -18.64
N LYS A 133 -2.95 -4.87 -19.62
CA LYS A 133 -3.57 -5.84 -20.55
C LYS A 133 -2.53 -6.69 -21.31
N ALA A 134 -1.43 -6.06 -21.72
CA ALA A 134 -0.32 -6.80 -22.36
C ALA A 134 0.30 -7.80 -21.37
N GLN A 135 0.61 -7.37 -20.15
CA GLN A 135 1.19 -8.24 -19.12
C GLN A 135 0.25 -9.38 -18.71
N ILE A 136 -1.06 -9.12 -18.59
CA ILE A 136 -2.06 -10.18 -18.32
C ILE A 136 -1.99 -11.27 -19.40
N ARG A 137 -1.94 -10.87 -20.66
CA ARG A 137 -1.84 -11.83 -21.79
C ARG A 137 -0.51 -12.58 -21.81
N GLU A 138 0.61 -11.85 -21.66
CA GLU A 138 1.96 -12.44 -21.70
C GLU A 138 2.22 -13.43 -20.56
N ARG A 139 1.64 -13.18 -19.39
CA ARG A 139 1.78 -14.02 -18.21
C ARG A 139 0.67 -15.04 -18.06
N GLU A 140 -0.27 -15.10 -19.00
CA GLU A 140 -1.44 -16.01 -18.97
C GLU A 140 -2.23 -15.92 -17.65
N ILE A 141 -2.38 -14.69 -17.10
CA ILE A 141 -3.09 -14.46 -15.85
C ILE A 141 -4.58 -14.74 -16.03
N GLN A 142 -5.10 -15.66 -15.21
CA GLN A 142 -6.53 -15.96 -15.22
C GLN A 142 -7.30 -14.90 -14.44
N LEU A 143 -8.23 -14.25 -15.10
CA LEU A 143 -9.08 -13.24 -14.50
C LEU A 143 -10.41 -13.84 -14.03
N ILE A 144 -10.93 -13.37 -12.88
CA ILE A 144 -12.31 -13.63 -12.43
C ILE A 144 -13.28 -12.57 -12.93
N ASN A 145 -12.76 -11.36 -13.21
CA ASN A 145 -13.51 -10.24 -13.77
C ASN A 145 -12.75 -9.68 -14.98
N GLU A 146 -13.46 -9.18 -15.97
CA GLU A 146 -12.83 -8.53 -17.13
C GLU A 146 -12.07 -7.27 -16.68
N PHE A 147 -10.78 -7.18 -17.04
CA PHE A 147 -10.00 -5.98 -16.82
C PHE A 147 -10.15 -5.03 -18.02
N THR A 148 -10.82 -3.91 -17.83
CA THR A 148 -11.03 -2.89 -18.86
C THR A 148 -10.02 -1.74 -18.75
N ALA A 149 -9.87 -1.16 -17.57
CA ALA A 149 -8.93 -0.08 -17.28
C ALA A 149 -8.66 0.01 -15.79
N ILE A 150 -7.55 0.67 -15.42
CA ILE A 150 -7.28 1.05 -14.04
C ILE A 150 -8.22 2.17 -13.60
N HIS A 151 -8.46 2.26 -12.30
CA HIS A 151 -9.14 3.40 -11.71
C HIS A 151 -8.20 4.63 -11.63
N PRO A 152 -8.69 5.87 -11.73
CA PRO A 152 -7.86 7.07 -11.56
C PRO A 152 -7.03 7.07 -10.26
N ASN A 153 -7.61 6.54 -9.17
CA ASN A 153 -6.95 6.37 -7.86
C ASN A 153 -6.53 4.92 -7.63
N GLN A 154 -6.03 4.24 -8.67
CA GLN A 154 -5.55 2.87 -8.56
C GLN A 154 -4.41 2.78 -7.55
N ASP A 155 -4.41 1.72 -6.74
CA ASP A 155 -3.36 1.44 -5.78
C ASP A 155 -2.01 1.25 -6.49
N PHE A 156 -0.97 1.90 -5.96
CA PHE A 156 0.38 1.84 -6.50
C PHE A 156 1.44 2.06 -5.43
N TYR A 157 2.66 1.68 -5.73
CA TYR A 157 3.86 2.11 -5.00
C TYR A 157 5.04 2.29 -5.94
N ILE A 158 6.04 3.04 -5.50
CA ILE A 158 7.33 3.17 -6.19
C ILE A 158 8.31 2.15 -5.55
N ALA A 159 8.90 1.29 -6.37
CA ALA A 159 9.95 0.37 -5.95
C ALA A 159 11.20 0.62 -6.79
N ASP A 160 12.25 1.15 -6.18
CA ASP A 160 13.47 1.59 -6.87
C ASP A 160 13.16 2.53 -8.05
N LYS A 161 13.19 2.00 -9.26
CA LYS A 161 12.96 2.74 -10.52
C LYS A 161 11.65 2.33 -11.21
N ALA A 162 10.82 1.56 -10.54
CA ALA A 162 9.59 1.02 -11.12
C ALA A 162 8.36 1.60 -10.42
N LEU A 163 7.35 1.96 -11.23
CA LEU A 163 5.99 2.14 -10.77
C LEU A 163 5.32 0.77 -10.75
N VAL A 164 4.86 0.34 -9.59
CA VAL A 164 4.12 -0.90 -9.42
C VAL A 164 2.66 -0.57 -9.18
N ILE A 165 1.79 -1.03 -10.08
CA ILE A 165 0.34 -1.00 -9.94
C ILE A 165 -0.11 -2.34 -9.40
N TYR A 166 -0.96 -2.34 -8.39
CA TYR A 166 -1.47 -3.58 -7.81
C TYR A 166 -2.99 -3.52 -7.61
N PHE A 167 -3.56 -4.69 -7.39
CA PHE A 167 -4.99 -4.90 -7.17
C PHE A 167 -5.17 -5.66 -5.85
N GLN A 168 -6.26 -5.39 -5.14
CA GLN A 168 -6.56 -6.15 -3.93
C GLN A 168 -6.93 -7.59 -4.29
N LEU A 169 -6.83 -8.48 -3.31
CA LEU A 169 -7.27 -9.88 -3.49
C LEU A 169 -8.71 -9.91 -3.98
N TYR A 170 -8.99 -10.72 -4.98
CA TYR A 170 -10.29 -10.88 -5.65
C TYR A 170 -10.76 -9.70 -6.51
N ASP A 171 -10.00 -8.62 -6.65
CA ASP A 171 -10.40 -7.52 -7.54
C ASP A 171 -10.49 -7.98 -9.00
N ILE A 172 -9.43 -8.58 -9.49
CA ILE A 172 -9.38 -9.04 -10.90
C ILE A 172 -8.92 -10.50 -11.04
N THR A 173 -8.29 -11.08 -10.03
CA THR A 173 -7.72 -12.44 -10.05
C THR A 173 -8.26 -13.30 -8.91
N PRO A 174 -8.26 -14.66 -9.04
CA PRO A 174 -8.45 -15.55 -7.91
C PRO A 174 -7.36 -15.35 -6.83
N TYR A 175 -7.70 -15.64 -5.59
CA TYR A 175 -6.82 -15.51 -4.41
C TYR A 175 -5.39 -16.06 -4.61
N VAL A 176 -5.25 -17.15 -5.34
CA VAL A 176 -3.98 -17.84 -5.57
C VAL A 176 -2.94 -17.01 -6.33
N PHE A 177 -3.37 -15.98 -7.07
CA PHE A 177 -2.46 -15.08 -7.80
C PHE A 177 -1.88 -13.98 -6.92
N GLY A 178 -2.44 -13.74 -5.74
CA GLY A 178 -2.00 -12.66 -4.84
C GLY A 178 -2.45 -11.27 -5.30
N PHE A 179 -1.61 -10.27 -5.00
CA PHE A 179 -1.81 -8.84 -5.30
C PHE A 179 -1.15 -8.42 -6.61
#